data_037a4cd0f2a5aec9bdbc89f33e844f87
#
_entry.id   037a4cd0f2a5aec9bdbc89f33e844f87
#
_cell.length_a   1.000
_cell.length_b   1.000
_cell.length_c   1.000
_cell.angle_alpha   90.00
_cell.angle_beta   90.00
_cell.angle_gamma   90.00
#
_symmetry.space_group_name_H-M   'P 1'
#
loop_
_entity.id
_entity.type
_entity.pdbx_description
1 polymer ?
#
loop_
_entity_poly.entity_id
_entity_poly.type
_entity_poly.pdbx_seq_one_letter_code
_entity_poly.pdbx_strand_id
1 'polypeptide(L)'
;MRPTAARTENSVVIDAPFDLLWDITNDVANWPDLFSEYAAAEILEQHGDTVRFRLTLHPEPDGKVWSWVSERVMDRENRTVRAHRVETGPFAFMHIHWTYVQTDTGVEMRWAQEFHMKPGAPLDDAGMTERIDRNSKVQMALIKERVEAAARAVAGVAR
;
A
#
# COMPACT_ATOMS: atom_id res chain seq x y z
N MET A 1 -20.11 24.97 -0.16
CA MET A 1 -19.96 23.63 -0.77
C MET A 1 -18.59 23.07 -0.39
N ARG A 2 -18.55 21.87 0.17
CA ARG A 2 -17.28 21.25 0.52
C ARG A 2 -16.59 20.75 -0.74
N PRO A 3 -15.29 20.97 -0.92
CA PRO A 3 -14.59 20.36 -2.03
C PRO A 3 -14.65 18.84 -1.91
N THR A 4 -14.85 18.18 -3.03
CA THR A 4 -14.82 16.72 -3.08
C THR A 4 -13.39 16.24 -2.84
N ALA A 5 -13.19 15.25 -1.96
CA ALA A 5 -11.89 14.66 -1.75
C ALA A 5 -11.38 14.02 -3.05
N ALA A 6 -10.07 14.04 -3.23
CA ALA A 6 -9.43 13.34 -4.34
C ALA A 6 -9.46 11.83 -4.09
N ARG A 7 -9.53 11.04 -5.15
CA ARG A 7 -9.62 9.59 -5.04
C ARG A 7 -8.86 8.90 -6.16
N THR A 8 -8.14 7.83 -5.80
CA THR A 8 -7.55 6.92 -6.77
C THR A 8 -8.06 5.50 -6.51
N GLU A 9 -8.12 4.71 -7.55
CA GLU A 9 -8.49 3.30 -7.44
C GLU A 9 -7.76 2.51 -8.51
N ASN A 10 -7.03 1.48 -8.08
CA ASN A 10 -6.29 0.60 -8.97
C ASN A 10 -6.44 -0.84 -8.50
N SER A 11 -6.33 -1.79 -9.43
CA SER A 11 -6.37 -3.20 -9.10
C SER A 11 -5.44 -4.00 -9.98
N VAL A 12 -5.07 -5.19 -9.51
CA VAL A 12 -4.26 -6.14 -10.24
C VAL A 12 -4.69 -7.55 -9.83
N VAL A 13 -4.71 -8.48 -10.77
CA VAL A 13 -4.98 -9.89 -10.49
C VAL A 13 -3.64 -10.61 -10.32
N ILE A 14 -3.45 -11.26 -9.18
CA ILE A 14 -2.22 -11.95 -8.81
C ILE A 14 -2.50 -13.46 -8.77
N ASP A 15 -1.74 -14.22 -9.56
CA ASP A 15 -1.87 -15.68 -9.62
C ASP A 15 -1.10 -16.31 -8.47
N ALA A 16 -1.74 -16.32 -7.31
CA ALA A 16 -1.19 -16.90 -6.07
C ALA A 16 -2.35 -17.24 -5.14
N PRO A 17 -2.13 -18.20 -4.20
CA PRO A 17 -3.11 -18.46 -3.15
C PRO A 17 -3.36 -17.21 -2.30
N PHE A 18 -4.61 -17.01 -1.88
CA PHE A 18 -4.97 -15.85 -1.07
C PHE A 18 -4.10 -15.73 0.19
N ASP A 19 -3.89 -16.84 0.91
CA ASP A 19 -3.14 -16.79 2.18
C ASP A 19 -1.71 -16.28 1.97
N LEU A 20 -1.04 -16.73 0.93
CA LEU A 20 0.31 -16.28 0.61
C LEU A 20 0.32 -14.79 0.23
N LEU A 21 -0.60 -14.37 -0.63
CA LEU A 21 -0.72 -12.97 -1.04
C LEU A 21 -1.01 -12.09 0.18
N TRP A 22 -1.95 -12.49 1.02
CA TRP A 22 -2.29 -11.75 2.23
C TRP A 22 -1.09 -11.59 3.16
N ASP A 23 -0.39 -12.69 3.44
CA ASP A 23 0.75 -12.68 4.35
C ASP A 23 1.87 -11.78 3.84
N ILE A 24 2.21 -11.85 2.56
CA ILE A 24 3.28 -11.04 1.97
C ILE A 24 2.91 -9.55 1.95
N THR A 25 1.69 -9.23 1.52
CA THR A 25 1.27 -7.82 1.36
C THR A 25 0.93 -7.14 2.68
N ASN A 26 0.74 -7.89 3.76
CA ASN A 26 0.48 -7.35 5.09
C ASN A 26 1.67 -7.48 6.05
N ASP A 27 2.78 -8.00 5.60
CA ASP A 27 4.02 -8.07 6.37
C ASP A 27 4.77 -6.74 6.22
N VAL A 28 4.31 -5.73 6.94
CA VAL A 28 4.77 -4.34 6.81
C VAL A 28 6.28 -4.22 7.08
N ALA A 29 6.82 -5.00 8.02
CA ALA A 29 8.26 -4.96 8.34
C ALA A 29 9.14 -5.29 7.13
N ASN A 30 8.64 -6.06 6.18
CA ASN A 30 9.36 -6.46 4.97
C ASN A 30 8.96 -5.66 3.72
N TRP A 31 8.19 -4.59 3.87
CA TRP A 31 7.81 -3.73 2.74
C TRP A 31 8.98 -3.14 1.96
N PRO A 32 10.14 -2.84 2.55
CA PRO A 32 11.30 -2.42 1.75
C PRO A 32 11.71 -3.44 0.68
N ASP A 33 11.46 -4.73 0.92
CA ASP A 33 11.75 -5.79 -0.04
C ASP A 33 10.59 -6.06 -1.02
N LEU A 34 9.38 -5.58 -0.69
CA LEU A 34 8.19 -5.78 -1.51
C LEU A 34 7.91 -4.59 -2.43
N PHE A 35 8.05 -3.37 -1.92
CA PHE A 35 7.86 -2.12 -2.67
C PHE A 35 9.22 -1.54 -3.07
N SER A 36 9.28 -0.89 -4.22
CA SER A 36 10.53 -0.24 -4.64
C SER A 36 10.74 1.14 -4.00
N GLU A 37 9.71 1.73 -3.41
CA GLU A 37 9.76 3.11 -2.91
C GLU A 37 10.22 3.24 -1.45
N TYR A 38 10.17 2.17 -0.64
CA TYR A 38 10.49 2.26 0.78
C TYR A 38 11.93 1.86 1.08
N ALA A 39 12.67 2.76 1.74
CA ALA A 39 13.99 2.46 2.28
C ALA A 39 13.90 1.74 3.62
N ALA A 40 12.87 2.04 4.41
CA ALA A 40 12.67 1.46 5.73
C ALA A 40 11.19 1.38 6.10
N ALA A 41 10.86 0.37 6.89
CA ALA A 41 9.55 0.23 7.54
C ALA A 41 9.80 -0.22 8.98
N GLU A 42 9.26 0.53 9.94
CA GLU A 42 9.46 0.28 11.36
C GLU A 42 8.11 0.08 12.04
N ILE A 43 7.92 -1.06 12.70
CA ILE A 43 6.72 -1.32 13.48
C ILE A 43 6.87 -0.59 14.82
N LEU A 44 5.97 0.34 15.10
CA LEU A 44 5.99 1.12 16.33
C LEU A 44 5.13 0.46 17.41
N GLU A 45 3.99 -0.11 17.02
CA GLU A 45 3.04 -0.70 17.94
C GLU A 45 2.15 -1.68 17.18
N GLN A 46 1.80 -2.80 17.79
CA GLN A 46 0.89 -3.78 17.21
C GLN A 46 -0.02 -4.34 18.30
N HIS A 47 -1.33 -4.26 18.05
CA HIS A 47 -2.36 -4.81 18.92
C HIS A 47 -3.34 -5.61 18.07
N GLY A 48 -3.25 -6.94 18.12
CA GLY A 48 -4.08 -7.80 17.28
C GLY A 48 -3.89 -7.50 15.81
N ASP A 49 -4.96 -7.12 15.12
CA ASP A 49 -4.95 -6.82 13.69
C ASP A 49 -4.63 -5.36 13.36
N THR A 50 -4.33 -4.56 14.37
CA THR A 50 -3.98 -3.15 14.19
C THR A 50 -2.48 -2.96 14.36
N VAL A 51 -1.84 -2.34 13.36
CA VAL A 51 -0.41 -2.05 13.39
C VAL A 51 -0.19 -0.57 13.09
N ARG A 52 0.65 0.06 13.93
CA ARG A 52 1.13 1.43 13.71
C ARG A 52 2.60 1.34 13.33
N PHE A 53 2.97 2.02 12.26
CA PHE A 53 4.31 1.88 11.69
C PHE A 53 4.78 3.16 11.02
N ARG A 54 6.10 3.30 10.92
CA ARG A 54 6.74 4.40 10.18
C ARG A 54 7.29 3.87 8.87
N LEU A 55 6.96 4.57 7.78
CA LEU A 55 7.55 4.33 6.46
C LEU A 55 8.51 5.45 6.14
N THR A 56 9.62 5.09 5.51
CA THR A 56 10.63 6.05 5.03
C THR A 56 10.92 5.75 3.58
N LEU A 57 10.77 6.75 2.73
CA LEU A 57 11.08 6.63 1.30
C LEU A 57 12.59 6.72 1.07
N HIS A 58 13.05 6.24 -0.08
CA HIS A 58 14.41 6.49 -0.52
C HIS A 58 14.62 8.00 -0.70
N PRO A 59 15.84 8.52 -0.42
CA PRO A 59 16.12 9.96 -0.59
C PRO A 59 15.86 10.42 -2.02
N GLU A 60 15.32 11.64 -2.14
CA GLU A 60 15.21 12.32 -3.42
C GLU A 60 16.63 12.75 -3.90
N PRO A 61 16.79 13.09 -5.20
CA PRO A 61 18.08 13.52 -5.72
C PRO A 61 18.70 14.69 -4.96
N ASP A 62 17.89 15.55 -4.33
CA ASP A 62 18.36 16.68 -3.51
C ASP A 62 18.70 16.25 -2.07
N GLY A 63 18.56 14.98 -1.74
CA GLY A 63 18.83 14.44 -0.42
C GLY A 63 17.65 14.50 0.55
N LYS A 64 16.51 15.05 0.12
CA LYS A 64 15.32 15.11 0.98
C LYS A 64 14.76 13.72 1.23
N VAL A 65 14.43 13.43 2.49
CA VAL A 65 13.87 12.14 2.91
C VAL A 65 12.46 12.37 3.46
N TRP A 66 11.49 11.66 2.89
CA TRP A 66 10.12 11.66 3.36
C TRP A 66 9.87 10.46 4.27
N SER A 67 9.24 10.72 5.40
CA SER A 67 8.89 9.70 6.38
C SER A 67 7.58 10.07 7.07
N TRP A 68 6.77 9.07 7.39
CA TRP A 68 5.50 9.30 8.07
C TRP A 68 5.05 8.06 8.83
N VAL A 69 4.14 8.29 9.79
CA VAL A 69 3.51 7.21 10.55
C VAL A 69 2.12 6.96 10.00
N SER A 70 1.80 5.69 9.81
CA SER A 70 0.48 5.21 9.41
C SER A 70 -0.04 4.19 10.39
N GLU A 71 -1.36 4.02 10.41
CA GLU A 71 -2.02 2.95 11.15
C GLU A 71 -2.83 2.10 10.19
N ARG A 72 -2.75 0.79 10.36
CA ARG A 72 -3.35 -0.20 9.46
C ARG A 72 -4.14 -1.22 10.26
N VAL A 73 -5.38 -1.46 9.86
CA VAL A 73 -6.23 -2.50 10.43
C VAL A 73 -6.46 -3.57 9.37
N MET A 74 -6.06 -4.79 9.67
CA MET A 74 -6.12 -5.91 8.74
C MET A 74 -7.24 -6.87 9.14
N ASP A 75 -8.23 -7.02 8.28
CA ASP A 75 -9.38 -7.90 8.49
C ASP A 75 -9.31 -9.08 7.52
N ARG A 76 -8.60 -10.12 7.92
CA ARG A 76 -8.35 -11.30 7.07
C ARG A 76 -9.65 -12.02 6.71
N GLU A 77 -10.57 -12.16 7.66
CA GLU A 77 -11.83 -12.85 7.45
C GLU A 77 -12.66 -12.20 6.35
N ASN A 78 -12.75 -10.86 6.36
CA ASN A 78 -13.48 -10.10 5.36
C ASN A 78 -12.62 -9.70 4.17
N ARG A 79 -11.32 -10.06 4.18
CA ARG A 79 -10.36 -9.77 3.10
C ARG A 79 -10.28 -8.29 2.77
N THR A 80 -10.24 -7.47 3.81
CA THR A 80 -10.13 -6.01 3.68
C THR A 80 -9.04 -5.47 4.58
N VAL A 81 -8.49 -4.33 4.18
CA VAL A 81 -7.53 -3.57 4.98
C VAL A 81 -7.93 -2.11 4.92
N ARG A 82 -7.91 -1.45 6.08
CA ARG A 82 -8.11 -0.01 6.18
C ARG A 82 -6.88 0.60 6.81
N ALA A 83 -6.41 1.70 6.24
CA ALA A 83 -5.25 2.40 6.76
C ALA A 83 -5.43 3.90 6.63
N HIS A 84 -4.73 4.66 7.45
CA HIS A 84 -4.69 6.11 7.34
C HIS A 84 -3.36 6.63 7.84
N ARG A 85 -2.98 7.81 7.34
CA ARG A 85 -1.80 8.49 7.87
C ARG A 85 -2.11 9.09 9.23
N VAL A 86 -1.27 8.80 10.22
CA VAL A 86 -1.30 9.43 11.55
C VAL A 86 -0.52 10.75 11.46
N GLU A 87 0.68 10.70 10.90
CA GLU A 87 1.44 11.89 10.52
C GLU A 87 1.07 12.22 9.08
N THR A 88 0.30 13.27 8.88
CA THR A 88 -0.30 13.56 7.59
C THR A 88 0.66 14.25 6.61
N GLY A 89 1.71 14.93 7.09
CA GLY A 89 2.64 15.64 6.23
C GLY A 89 1.93 16.67 5.35
N PRO A 90 2.10 16.59 4.00
CA PRO A 90 1.47 17.55 3.09
C PRO A 90 -0.03 17.27 2.87
N PHE A 91 -0.55 16.16 3.38
CA PHE A 91 -1.97 15.83 3.26
C PHE A 91 -2.77 16.43 4.40
N ALA A 92 -3.99 16.90 4.11
CA ALA A 92 -4.96 17.20 5.14
C ALA A 92 -5.44 15.90 5.79
N PHE A 93 -5.63 14.87 4.97
CA PHE A 93 -5.86 13.49 5.40
C PHE A 93 -5.49 12.53 4.26
N MET A 94 -5.25 11.26 4.60
CA MET A 94 -5.04 10.18 3.63
C MET A 94 -5.64 8.91 4.20
N HIS A 95 -6.68 8.40 3.55
CA HIS A 95 -7.33 7.14 3.88
C HIS A 95 -7.10 6.13 2.77
N ILE A 96 -6.83 4.89 3.16
CA ILE A 96 -6.49 3.80 2.23
C ILE A 96 -7.40 2.61 2.53
N HIS A 97 -7.91 1.99 1.49
CA HIS A 97 -8.73 0.79 1.61
C HIS A 97 -8.28 -0.23 0.58
N TRP A 98 -7.88 -1.41 1.06
CA TRP A 98 -7.51 -2.54 0.19
C TRP A 98 -8.56 -3.62 0.31
N THR A 99 -8.89 -4.25 -0.82
CA THR A 99 -9.76 -5.42 -0.87
C THR A 99 -9.11 -6.51 -1.70
N TYR A 100 -9.42 -7.76 -1.36
CA TYR A 100 -8.94 -8.94 -2.06
C TYR A 100 -10.14 -9.79 -2.45
N VAL A 101 -10.28 -10.09 -3.75
CA VAL A 101 -11.42 -10.85 -4.27
C VAL A 101 -10.90 -12.03 -5.08
N GLN A 102 -11.34 -13.24 -4.76
CA GLN A 102 -10.98 -14.43 -5.52
C GLN A 102 -11.62 -14.37 -6.91
N THR A 103 -10.82 -14.61 -7.94
CA THR A 103 -11.25 -14.68 -9.34
C THR A 103 -10.87 -16.03 -9.94
N ASP A 104 -11.28 -16.27 -11.18
CA ASP A 104 -10.96 -17.51 -11.89
C ASP A 104 -9.44 -17.67 -12.16
N THR A 105 -8.71 -16.58 -12.24
CA THR A 105 -7.29 -16.58 -12.62
C THR A 105 -6.35 -16.19 -11.47
N GLY A 106 -6.88 -15.91 -10.30
CA GLY A 106 -6.08 -15.50 -9.13
C GLY A 106 -6.89 -14.68 -8.17
N VAL A 107 -6.21 -13.81 -7.43
CA VAL A 107 -6.84 -12.91 -6.47
C VAL A 107 -6.69 -11.48 -6.96
N GLU A 108 -7.80 -10.76 -7.09
CA GLU A 108 -7.78 -9.34 -7.42
C GLU A 108 -7.47 -8.55 -6.15
N MET A 109 -6.37 -7.84 -6.14
CA MET A 109 -6.00 -6.90 -5.09
C MET A 109 -6.34 -5.49 -5.58
N ARG A 110 -7.21 -4.80 -4.85
CA ARG A 110 -7.66 -3.45 -5.20
C ARG A 110 -7.25 -2.47 -4.11
N TRP A 111 -6.70 -1.34 -4.53
CA TRP A 111 -6.34 -0.23 -3.65
C TRP A 111 -7.19 0.99 -3.98
N ALA A 112 -7.97 1.46 -3.01
CA ALA A 112 -8.69 2.73 -3.09
C ALA A 112 -8.05 3.70 -2.11
N GLN A 113 -7.76 4.90 -2.56
CA GLN A 113 -7.15 5.95 -1.72
C GLN A 113 -7.98 7.21 -1.84
N GLU A 114 -8.28 7.83 -0.71
CA GLU A 114 -9.04 9.07 -0.63
C GLU A 114 -8.23 10.08 0.18
N PHE A 115 -8.05 11.28 -0.35
CA PHE A 115 -7.17 12.25 0.28
C PHE A 115 -7.53 13.68 -0.12
N HIS A 116 -6.94 14.62 0.60
CA HIS A 116 -7.01 16.04 0.28
C HIS A 116 -5.67 16.65 0.67
N MET A 117 -5.15 17.55 -0.15
CA MET A 117 -3.87 18.19 0.13
C MET A 117 -4.07 19.45 0.96
N LYS A 118 -3.10 19.74 1.84
CA LYS A 118 -3.08 21.00 2.59
C LYS A 118 -2.83 22.18 1.65
N PRO A 119 -3.38 23.37 1.96
CA PRO A 119 -2.96 24.58 1.26
C PRO A 119 -1.44 24.75 1.35
N GLY A 120 -0.80 25.11 0.25
CA GLY A 120 0.66 25.28 0.21
C GLY A 120 1.47 24.00 0.09
N ALA A 121 0.84 22.84 -0.01
CA ALA A 121 1.56 21.58 -0.29
C ALA A 121 2.26 21.66 -1.66
N PRO A 122 3.36 20.89 -1.86
CA PRO A 122 4.09 20.89 -3.14
C PRO A 122 3.23 20.51 -4.34
N LEU A 123 2.24 19.66 -4.15
CA LEU A 123 1.25 19.28 -5.16
C LEU A 123 -0.15 19.53 -4.64
N ASP A 124 -1.05 19.94 -5.54
CA ASP A 124 -2.47 20.04 -5.25
C ASP A 124 -3.13 18.64 -5.40
N ASP A 125 -4.43 18.58 -5.19
CA ASP A 125 -5.17 17.31 -5.29
C ASP A 125 -5.01 16.69 -6.68
N ALA A 126 -5.12 17.46 -7.75
CA ALA A 126 -4.99 16.93 -9.10
C ALA A 126 -3.59 16.39 -9.39
N GLY A 127 -2.54 17.11 -8.99
CA GLY A 127 -1.16 16.66 -9.14
C GLY A 127 -0.85 15.42 -8.35
N MET A 128 -1.33 15.37 -7.11
CA MET A 128 -1.13 14.19 -6.25
C MET A 128 -1.92 12.98 -6.73
N THR A 129 -3.13 13.19 -7.26
CA THR A 129 -3.93 12.10 -7.85
C THR A 129 -3.16 11.42 -8.98
N GLU A 130 -2.60 12.20 -9.88
CA GLU A 130 -1.79 11.66 -10.99
C GLU A 130 -0.58 10.90 -10.48
N ARG A 131 0.14 11.46 -9.51
CA ARG A 131 1.33 10.83 -8.92
C ARG A 131 1.01 9.51 -8.23
N ILE A 132 -0.01 9.49 -7.38
CA ILE A 132 -0.43 8.28 -6.65
C ILE A 132 -0.92 7.21 -7.61
N ASP A 133 -1.74 7.59 -8.60
CA ASP A 133 -2.27 6.65 -9.58
C ASP A 133 -1.13 5.97 -10.36
N ARG A 134 -0.19 6.73 -10.86
CA ARG A 134 0.99 6.21 -11.57
C ARG A 134 1.83 5.31 -10.69
N ASN A 135 2.14 5.75 -9.47
CA ASN A 135 2.95 4.99 -8.53
C ASN A 135 2.26 3.69 -8.11
N SER A 136 0.96 3.72 -7.86
CA SER A 136 0.19 2.53 -7.48
C SER A 136 0.29 1.46 -8.56
N LYS A 137 0.18 1.83 -9.83
CA LYS A 137 0.32 0.89 -10.95
C LYS A 137 1.71 0.25 -11.00
N VAL A 138 2.76 1.03 -10.77
CA VAL A 138 4.14 0.54 -10.73
C VAL A 138 4.32 -0.45 -9.58
N GLN A 139 3.87 -0.09 -8.38
CA GLN A 139 4.03 -0.94 -7.20
C GLN A 139 3.19 -2.21 -7.31
N MET A 140 1.97 -2.13 -7.83
CA MET A 140 1.13 -3.31 -8.04
C MET A 140 1.75 -4.30 -9.01
N ALA A 141 2.35 -3.83 -10.10
CA ALA A 141 3.05 -4.70 -11.06
C ALA A 141 4.23 -5.41 -10.41
N LEU A 142 4.98 -4.71 -9.57
CA LEU A 142 6.12 -5.27 -8.85
C LEU A 142 5.68 -6.30 -7.81
N ILE A 143 4.64 -5.98 -7.04
CA ILE A 143 4.08 -6.90 -6.03
C ILE A 143 3.58 -8.18 -6.71
N LYS A 144 2.85 -8.05 -7.82
CA LYS A 144 2.37 -9.20 -8.60
C LYS A 144 3.55 -10.10 -8.99
N GLU A 145 4.60 -9.54 -9.55
CA GLU A 145 5.79 -10.29 -9.95
C GLU A 145 6.41 -11.04 -8.77
N ARG A 146 6.60 -10.36 -7.66
CA ARG A 146 7.25 -10.91 -6.46
C ARG A 146 6.40 -11.97 -5.78
N VAL A 147 5.10 -11.75 -5.65
CA VAL A 147 4.19 -12.72 -5.03
C VAL A 147 4.04 -13.95 -5.91
N GLU A 148 3.90 -13.79 -7.22
CA GLU A 148 3.81 -14.92 -8.14
C GLU A 148 5.10 -15.73 -8.16
N ALA A 149 6.26 -15.08 -8.06
CA ALA A 149 7.54 -15.79 -7.92
C ALA A 149 7.60 -16.60 -6.64
N ALA A 150 7.14 -16.02 -5.52
CA ALA A 150 7.07 -16.73 -4.23
C ALA A 150 6.10 -17.92 -4.30
N ALA A 151 4.97 -17.77 -4.97
CA ALA A 151 4.00 -18.86 -5.16
C ALA A 151 4.60 -20.02 -5.95
N ARG A 152 5.36 -19.73 -7.01
CA ARG A 152 6.05 -20.75 -7.80
C ARG A 152 7.12 -21.47 -6.99
N ALA A 153 7.86 -20.74 -6.16
CA ALA A 153 8.88 -21.32 -5.28
C ALA A 153 8.28 -22.28 -4.28
N VAL A 154 7.15 -21.92 -3.66
CA VAL A 154 6.43 -22.78 -2.72
C VAL A 154 5.89 -24.03 -3.43
N ALA A 155 5.29 -23.88 -4.61
CA ALA A 155 4.80 -25.01 -5.41
C ALA A 155 5.94 -25.95 -5.83
N GLY A 156 7.11 -25.40 -6.16
CA GLY A 156 8.30 -26.19 -6.50
C GLY A 156 8.82 -27.00 -5.31
N VAL A 157 8.76 -26.44 -4.11
CA VAL A 157 9.20 -27.13 -2.89
C VAL A 157 8.23 -28.25 -2.50
N ALA A 158 6.94 -28.09 -2.80
CA ALA A 158 5.90 -29.07 -2.47
C ALA A 158 5.91 -30.34 -3.34
N ARG A 159 6.74 -30.40 -4.39
CA ARG A 159 6.86 -31.56 -5.27
C ARG A 159 7.79 -32.63 -4.71
#